data_920095f701eade7395611b1becbef0b5
#
_entry.id   920095f701eade7395611b1becbef0b5
#
_cell.length_a   1.000
_cell.length_b   1.000
_cell.length_c   1.000
_cell.angle_alpha   90.00
_cell.angle_beta   90.00
_cell.angle_gamma   90.00
#
_symmetry.space_group_name_H-M   'P 1'
#
loop_
_entity.id
_entity.type
_entity.pdbx_description
1 polymer ?
#
loop_
_entity_poly.entity_id
_entity_poly.type
_entity_poly.pdbx_seq_one_letter_code
_entity_poly.pdbx_strand_id
1 'polypeptide(L)'
;MNCGKTHTLNYLAQLLASAGARIDGPNPMTHSLNTDTQYIFEVKGQRVGVGTSGDTDWIIDEHFNKFDAAGCDVVIVACRSRTGTTSVDALERQAISRGLIVDYTTLMWNASLPRLIMVEQDIARRIASRI
;
A
#
# COMPACT_ATOMS: atom_id res chain seq x y z
N MET A 1 -7.14 -14.87 -2.21
CA MET A 1 -8.13 -13.87 -1.75
C MET A 1 -7.38 -12.70 -1.12
N ASN A 2 -7.72 -11.49 -1.48
CA ASN A 2 -6.94 -10.33 -1.06
C ASN A 2 -7.39 -9.69 0.27
N CYS A 3 -8.37 -10.22 0.95
CA CYS A 3 -8.84 -9.73 2.28
C CYS A 3 -9.05 -8.21 2.37
N GLY A 4 -9.35 -7.55 1.26
CA GLY A 4 -9.54 -6.12 1.23
C GLY A 4 -8.26 -5.29 1.13
N LYS A 5 -7.09 -5.91 1.01
CA LYS A 5 -5.81 -5.17 0.91
C LYS A 5 -5.76 -4.25 -0.30
N THR A 6 -6.12 -4.77 -1.46
CA THR A 6 -6.15 -4.01 -2.71
C THR A 6 -7.15 -2.85 -2.61
N HIS A 7 -8.34 -3.10 -2.10
CA HIS A 7 -9.36 -2.07 -1.87
C HIS A 7 -8.86 -0.99 -0.92
N THR A 8 -8.28 -1.38 0.21
CA THR A 8 -7.77 -0.44 1.21
C THR A 8 -6.71 0.48 0.63
N LEU A 9 -5.77 -0.07 -0.12
CA LEU A 9 -4.68 0.74 -0.67
C LEU A 9 -5.13 1.60 -1.86
N ASN A 10 -6.07 1.13 -2.67
CA ASN A 10 -6.68 1.99 -3.67
C ASN A 10 -7.48 3.12 -3.03
N TYR A 11 -8.21 2.83 -1.95
CA TYR A 11 -8.92 3.87 -1.21
C TYR A 11 -7.95 4.89 -0.60
N LEU A 12 -6.84 4.42 -0.02
CA LEU A 12 -5.77 5.30 0.46
C LEU A 12 -5.25 6.21 -0.64
N ALA A 13 -5.00 5.65 -1.83
CA ALA A 13 -4.53 6.43 -2.97
C ALA A 13 -5.56 7.51 -3.37
N GLN A 14 -6.84 7.18 -3.36
CA GLN A 14 -7.90 8.15 -3.62
C GLN A 14 -7.97 9.24 -2.55
N LEU A 15 -7.77 8.89 -1.28
CA LEU A 15 -7.71 9.87 -0.18
C LEU A 15 -6.55 10.84 -0.40
N LEU A 16 -5.37 10.36 -0.73
CA LEU A 16 -4.21 11.22 -0.98
C LEU A 16 -4.45 12.15 -2.16
N ALA A 17 -5.01 11.64 -3.25
CA ALA A 17 -5.34 12.46 -4.42
C ALA A 17 -6.37 13.54 -4.07
N SER A 18 -7.41 13.18 -3.31
CA SER A 18 -8.47 14.11 -2.89
C SER A 18 -7.95 15.17 -1.92
N ALA A 19 -6.92 14.85 -1.14
CA ALA A 19 -6.30 15.79 -0.20
C ALA A 19 -5.30 16.74 -0.90
N GLY A 20 -5.14 16.64 -2.21
CA GLY A 20 -4.28 17.54 -2.98
C GLY A 20 -2.85 17.04 -3.17
N ALA A 21 -2.55 15.78 -2.88
CA ALA A 21 -1.25 15.21 -3.17
C ALA A 21 -0.95 15.29 -4.67
N ARG A 22 0.28 15.64 -5.04
CA ARG A 22 0.68 15.61 -6.43
C ARG A 22 0.86 14.17 -6.88
N ILE A 23 0.25 13.82 -8.00
CA ILE A 23 0.30 12.47 -8.57
C ILE A 23 1.38 12.43 -9.66
N ASP A 24 2.26 11.43 -9.55
CA ASP A 24 3.29 11.17 -10.55
C ASP A 24 3.09 9.77 -11.13
N GLY A 25 2.18 9.65 -12.09
CA GLY A 25 1.83 8.39 -12.71
C GLY A 25 0.32 8.16 -12.78
N PRO A 26 -0.15 6.92 -12.56
CA PRO A 26 -1.57 6.61 -12.63
C PRO A 26 -2.41 7.43 -11.64
N ASN A 27 -3.56 7.90 -12.10
CA ASN A 27 -4.49 8.67 -11.26
C ASN A 27 -5.46 7.71 -10.59
N PRO A 28 -5.45 7.59 -9.25
CA PRO A 28 -6.31 6.64 -8.54
C PRO A 28 -7.80 6.94 -8.70
N MET A 29 -8.17 8.18 -9.01
CA MET A 29 -9.58 8.57 -9.20
C MET A 29 -10.18 7.97 -10.46
N THR A 30 -9.36 7.49 -11.41
CA THR A 30 -9.81 6.86 -12.65
C THR A 30 -9.82 5.33 -12.57
N HIS A 31 -9.38 4.76 -11.46
CA HIS A 31 -9.29 3.30 -11.27
C HIS A 31 -10.35 2.81 -10.29
N SER A 32 -10.78 1.56 -10.47
CA SER A 32 -11.62 0.90 -9.49
C SER A 32 -10.80 0.50 -8.26
N LEU A 33 -11.49 0.24 -7.14
CA LEU A 33 -10.81 -0.21 -5.92
C LEU A 33 -10.22 -1.62 -6.05
N ASN A 34 -10.52 -2.35 -7.11
CA ASN A 34 -9.98 -3.68 -7.38
C ASN A 34 -8.72 -3.68 -8.24
N THR A 35 -8.25 -2.52 -8.70
CA THR A 35 -7.14 -2.43 -9.63
C THR A 35 -5.81 -2.67 -8.92
N ASP A 36 -5.03 -3.62 -9.43
CA ASP A 36 -3.65 -3.83 -8.98
C ASP A 36 -2.74 -2.83 -9.72
N THR A 37 -2.15 -1.92 -8.97
CA THR A 37 -1.30 -0.90 -9.57
C THR A 37 -0.29 -0.33 -8.58
N GLN A 38 0.57 0.53 -9.09
CA GLN A 38 1.59 1.24 -8.31
C GLN A 38 1.39 2.73 -8.50
N TYR A 39 1.16 3.44 -7.40
CA TYR A 39 0.97 4.88 -7.40
C TYR A 39 2.18 5.59 -6.79
N ILE A 40 2.48 6.79 -7.27
CA ILE A 40 3.49 7.64 -6.69
C ILE A 40 2.89 9.01 -6.43
N PHE A 41 3.06 9.50 -5.20
CA PHE A 41 2.56 10.80 -4.77
C PHE A 41 3.68 11.64 -4.18
N GLU A 42 3.53 12.96 -4.26
CA GLU A 42 4.28 13.88 -3.42
C GLU A 42 3.34 14.47 -2.38
N VAL A 43 3.67 14.26 -1.11
CA VAL A 43 2.84 14.64 0.03
C VAL A 43 3.76 15.23 1.10
N LYS A 44 3.50 16.47 1.49
CA LYS A 44 4.26 17.14 2.58
C LYS A 44 5.77 17.08 2.38
N GLY A 45 6.21 17.23 1.14
CA GLY A 45 7.64 17.19 0.81
C GLY A 45 8.25 15.80 0.71
N GLN A 46 7.47 14.75 0.83
CA GLN A 46 7.92 13.36 0.70
C GLN A 46 7.35 12.72 -0.55
N ARG A 47 8.12 11.82 -1.15
CA ARG A 47 7.62 10.96 -2.23
C ARG A 47 7.15 9.64 -1.63
N VAL A 48 5.90 9.30 -1.91
CA VAL A 48 5.21 8.13 -1.33
C VAL A 48 4.85 7.18 -2.46
N GLY A 49 5.31 5.95 -2.37
CA GLY A 49 4.92 4.87 -3.29
C GLY A 49 3.88 3.98 -2.63
N VAL A 50 2.81 3.67 -3.36
CA VAL A 50 1.74 2.78 -2.91
C VAL A 50 1.59 1.64 -3.91
N GLY A 51 1.91 0.43 -3.48
CA GLY A 51 1.73 -0.79 -4.28
C GLY A 51 0.55 -1.59 -3.75
N THR A 52 -0.49 -1.76 -4.56
CA THR A 52 -1.77 -2.31 -4.09
C THR A 52 -1.83 -3.83 -4.08
N SER A 53 -0.92 -4.52 -4.76
CA SER A 53 -0.81 -5.98 -4.72
C SER A 53 0.36 -6.41 -3.85
N GLY A 54 0.32 -7.63 -3.30
CA GLY A 54 1.38 -8.07 -2.40
C GLY A 54 1.30 -9.55 -2.03
N ASP A 55 0.77 -10.37 -2.93
CA ASP A 55 0.55 -11.79 -2.64
C ASP A 55 1.81 -12.65 -2.75
N THR A 56 2.83 -12.18 -3.46
CA THR A 56 4.06 -12.93 -3.70
C THR A 56 5.30 -12.10 -3.39
N ASP A 57 6.42 -12.79 -3.16
CA ASP A 57 7.70 -12.13 -2.90
C ASP A 57 8.17 -11.29 -4.09
N TRP A 58 8.04 -11.80 -5.31
CA TRP A 58 8.51 -11.07 -6.49
C TRP A 58 7.73 -9.77 -6.74
N ILE A 59 6.44 -9.72 -6.39
CA ILE A 59 5.64 -8.49 -6.47
C ILE A 59 6.16 -7.46 -5.48
N ILE A 60 6.48 -7.87 -4.26
CA ILE A 60 7.07 -6.98 -3.25
C ILE A 60 8.42 -6.44 -3.75
N ASP A 61 9.27 -7.31 -4.26
CA ASP A 61 10.57 -6.88 -4.81
C ASP A 61 10.39 -5.90 -5.98
N GLU A 62 9.41 -6.14 -6.84
CA GLU A 62 9.10 -5.24 -7.95
C GLU A 62 8.64 -3.86 -7.48
N HIS A 63 7.79 -3.81 -6.44
CA HIS A 63 7.38 -2.53 -5.83
C HIS A 63 8.59 -1.75 -5.33
N PHE A 64 9.47 -2.39 -4.57
CA PHE A 64 10.66 -1.72 -4.05
C PHE A 64 11.60 -1.25 -5.15
N ASN A 65 11.79 -2.04 -6.19
CA ASN A 65 12.62 -1.64 -7.34
C ASN A 65 12.06 -0.40 -8.02
N LYS A 66 10.75 -0.37 -8.25
CA LYS A 66 10.11 0.78 -8.88
C LYS A 66 10.18 2.03 -8.00
N PHE A 67 9.87 1.89 -6.72
CA PHE A 67 9.83 3.03 -5.80
C PHE A 67 11.24 3.56 -5.49
N ASP A 68 12.26 2.70 -5.46
CA ASP A 68 13.65 3.15 -5.39
C ASP A 68 14.02 3.99 -6.61
N ALA A 69 13.70 3.51 -7.80
CA ALA A 69 13.99 4.23 -9.04
C ALA A 69 13.29 5.58 -9.10
N ALA A 70 12.12 5.69 -8.48
CA ALA A 70 11.35 6.92 -8.40
C ALA A 70 11.79 7.85 -7.25
N GLY A 71 12.71 7.42 -6.40
CA GLY A 71 13.18 8.21 -5.26
C GLY A 71 12.19 8.34 -4.13
N CYS A 72 11.37 7.32 -3.89
CA CYS A 72 10.37 7.36 -2.84
C CYS A 72 11.01 7.30 -1.45
N ASP A 73 10.53 8.16 -0.55
CA ASP A 73 10.95 8.21 0.85
C ASP A 73 10.12 7.28 1.72
N VAL A 74 8.87 7.04 1.33
CA VAL A 74 7.90 6.19 2.03
C VAL A 74 7.35 5.18 1.04
N VAL A 75 7.29 3.92 1.46
CA VAL A 75 6.73 2.83 0.65
C VAL A 75 5.60 2.18 1.43
N ILE A 76 4.42 2.11 0.83
CA ILE A 76 3.25 1.47 1.42
C ILE A 76 2.86 0.32 0.51
N VAL A 77 2.91 -0.89 1.05
CA VAL A 77 2.57 -2.10 0.30
C VAL A 77 1.71 -3.01 1.15
N ALA A 78 0.95 -3.86 0.49
CA ALA A 78 0.24 -4.94 1.16
C ALA A 78 1.09 -6.21 1.11
N CYS A 79 0.98 -7.03 2.13
CA CYS A 79 1.58 -8.35 2.13
C CYS A 79 0.68 -9.32 2.90
N ARG A 80 0.87 -10.61 2.64
CA ARG A 80 0.18 -11.63 3.40
C ARG A 80 0.93 -11.89 4.70
N SER A 81 0.21 -11.94 5.81
CA SER A 81 0.78 -12.23 7.12
C SER A 81 0.68 -13.70 7.52
N ARG A 82 0.20 -14.56 6.63
CA ARG A 82 0.05 -16.00 6.92
C ARG A 82 1.40 -16.69 7.03
N THR A 83 1.46 -17.68 7.92
CA THR A 83 2.57 -18.60 8.00
C THR A 83 2.80 -19.29 6.63
N GLY A 84 4.04 -19.36 6.20
CA GLY A 84 4.41 -20.01 4.95
C GLY A 84 4.29 -19.14 3.70
N THR A 85 3.91 -17.88 3.85
CA THR A 85 3.93 -16.93 2.72
C THR A 85 5.28 -16.24 2.64
N THR A 86 5.68 -15.88 1.41
CA THR A 86 6.99 -15.27 1.17
C THR A 86 6.94 -13.75 1.10
N SER A 87 5.74 -13.15 1.01
CA SER A 87 5.64 -11.71 0.83
C SER A 87 6.09 -10.91 2.05
N VAL A 88 5.78 -11.38 3.26
CA VAL A 88 6.26 -10.73 4.50
C VAL A 88 7.78 -10.80 4.59
N ASP A 89 8.35 -11.97 4.29
CA ASP A 89 9.80 -12.15 4.30
C ASP A 89 10.48 -11.23 3.28
N ALA A 90 9.91 -11.08 2.09
CA ALA A 90 10.41 -10.16 1.08
C ALA A 90 10.35 -8.72 1.56
N LEU A 91 9.24 -8.29 2.19
CA LEU A 91 9.10 -6.96 2.73
C LEU A 91 10.18 -6.67 3.79
N GLU A 92 10.35 -7.58 4.73
CA GLU A 92 11.32 -7.41 5.81
C GLU A 92 12.76 -7.37 5.27
N ARG A 93 13.10 -8.25 4.32
CA ARG A 93 14.41 -8.24 3.66
C ARG A 93 14.68 -6.91 2.97
N GLN A 94 13.72 -6.39 2.23
CA GLN A 94 13.85 -5.09 1.55
C GLN A 94 13.99 -3.95 2.55
N ALA A 95 13.23 -3.97 3.63
CA ALA A 95 13.31 -2.94 4.66
C ALA A 95 14.67 -2.96 5.36
N ILE A 96 15.16 -4.13 5.74
CA ILE A 96 16.46 -4.28 6.40
C ILE A 96 17.59 -3.79 5.50
N SER A 97 17.58 -4.18 4.22
CA SER A 97 18.64 -3.78 3.28
C SER A 97 18.69 -2.27 3.04
N ARG A 98 17.60 -1.55 3.31
CA ARG A 98 17.50 -0.09 3.13
C ARG A 98 17.53 0.69 4.45
N GLY A 99 17.63 0.02 5.58
CA GLY A 99 17.59 0.68 6.88
C GLY A 99 16.23 1.29 7.22
N LEU A 100 15.15 0.74 6.70
CA LEU A 100 13.80 1.27 6.90
C LEU A 100 13.17 0.68 8.15
N ILE A 101 12.30 1.48 8.77
CA ILE A 101 11.44 1.03 9.86
C ILE A 101 10.13 0.55 9.27
N VAL A 102 9.68 -0.64 9.68
CA VAL A 102 8.43 -1.22 9.20
C VAL A 102 7.32 -0.98 10.23
N ASP A 103 6.23 -0.40 9.77
CA ASP A 103 5.02 -0.20 10.56
C ASP A 103 3.90 -1.05 9.95
N TYR A 104 3.40 -2.02 10.71
CA TYR A 104 2.39 -2.94 10.25
C TYR A 104 0.99 -2.51 10.65
N THR A 105 0.06 -2.61 9.71
CA THR A 105 -1.38 -2.50 9.99
C THR A 105 -2.07 -3.75 9.46
N THR A 106 -2.81 -4.44 10.30
CA THR A 106 -3.44 -5.70 9.97
C THR A 106 -4.92 -5.50 9.64
N LEU A 107 -5.37 -6.11 8.53
CA LEU A 107 -6.78 -6.16 8.16
C LEU A 107 -7.48 -7.32 8.86
N MET A 108 -8.76 -7.11 9.21
CA MET A 108 -9.59 -8.15 9.80
C MET A 108 -10.04 -9.16 8.75
N TRP A 109 -9.98 -10.45 9.10
CA TRP A 109 -10.61 -11.52 8.37
C TRP A 109 -12.06 -11.69 8.81
N ASN A 110 -12.86 -12.35 8.01
CA ASN A 110 -14.20 -12.84 8.35
C ASN A 110 -15.23 -11.77 8.75
N ALA A 111 -14.97 -10.52 8.47
CA ALA A 111 -15.97 -9.48 8.65
C ALA A 111 -17.03 -9.57 7.54
N SER A 112 -18.30 -9.24 7.86
CA SER A 112 -19.32 -9.09 6.83
C SER A 112 -18.94 -7.97 5.86
N LEU A 113 -19.40 -8.05 4.61
CA LEU A 113 -18.96 -7.11 3.58
C LEU A 113 -19.14 -5.63 3.95
N PRO A 114 -20.28 -5.15 4.44
CA PRO A 114 -20.40 -3.74 4.85
C PRO A 114 -19.44 -3.34 5.97
N ARG A 115 -19.21 -4.25 6.91
CA ARG A 115 -18.28 -4.03 8.01
C ARG A 115 -16.84 -4.00 7.51
N LEU A 116 -16.49 -4.85 6.54
CA LEU A 116 -15.17 -4.87 5.93
C LEU A 116 -14.86 -3.55 5.22
N ILE A 117 -15.83 -2.99 4.50
CA ILE A 117 -15.67 -1.69 3.83
C ILE A 117 -15.36 -0.59 4.85
N MET A 118 -16.08 -0.55 5.96
CA MET A 118 -15.82 0.43 7.02
C MET A 118 -14.43 0.29 7.61
N VAL A 119 -13.98 -0.93 7.84
CA VAL A 119 -12.64 -1.22 8.36
C VAL A 119 -11.58 -0.76 7.36
N GLU A 120 -11.77 -1.04 6.08
CA GLU A 120 -10.83 -0.63 5.02
C GLU A 120 -10.65 0.89 5.00
N GLN A 121 -11.75 1.64 5.06
CA GLN A 121 -11.70 3.10 5.05
C GLN A 121 -11.01 3.67 6.29
N ASP A 122 -11.29 3.12 7.45
CA ASP A 122 -10.66 3.54 8.70
C ASP A 122 -9.15 3.28 8.70
N ILE A 123 -8.73 2.12 8.22
CA ILE A 123 -7.31 1.78 8.11
C ILE A 123 -6.62 2.70 7.11
N ALA A 124 -7.23 2.98 5.97
CA ALA A 124 -6.67 3.89 4.99
C ALA A 124 -6.46 5.30 5.57
N ARG A 125 -7.42 5.81 6.35
CA ARG A 125 -7.29 7.11 7.03
C ARG A 125 -6.16 7.12 8.04
N ARG A 126 -6.00 6.04 8.80
CA ARG A 126 -4.89 5.92 9.76
C ARG A 126 -3.54 5.94 9.07
N ILE A 127 -3.40 5.22 7.97
CA ILE A 127 -2.16 5.22 7.18
C ILE A 127 -1.90 6.62 6.64
N ALA A 128 -2.90 7.26 6.06
CA ALA A 128 -2.77 8.62 5.54
C ALA A 128 -2.31 9.62 6.61
N SER A 129 -2.78 9.46 7.84
CA SER A 129 -2.41 10.36 8.95
C SER A 129 -0.95 10.23 9.38
N ARG A 130 -0.28 9.15 9.01
CA ARG A 130 1.13 8.90 9.35
C ARG A 130 2.10 9.40 8.28
N ILE A 131 1.59 9.81 7.15
CA ILE A 131 2.39 10.41 6.08
C ILE A 131 2.54 11.93 6.32
#